data_ca173d174544ea7b3a6feca1c9d92420
#
_entry.id   ca173d174544ea7b3a6feca1c9d92420
#
_cell.length_a   1.000
_cell.length_b   1.000
_cell.length_c   1.000
_cell.angle_alpha   90.00
_cell.angle_beta   90.00
_cell.angle_gamma   90.00
#
_symmetry.space_group_name_H-M   'P 1'
#
loop_
_entity.id
_entity.type
_entity.pdbx_description
1 polymer ?
#
loop_
_entity_poly.entity_id
_entity_poly.type
_entity_poly.pdbx_seq_one_letter_code
_entity_poly.pdbx_strand_id
1 'polypeptide(L)'
;VWAKAHKDCIFIPMCGDPDMFPKLLELREHAGLPAVEILPHAEDEPIFSDETFRWLEEHHIKVWCNSLSLARRLVYGAGYDDLKSLRYGGDKGWGVLIDKGVQILQTDWPHEVACYLKEKKMR
;
A
#
# COMPACT_ATOMS: atom_id res chain seq x y z
N VAL A 1 10.02 21.38 -4.90
CA VAL A 1 11.15 21.90 -5.72
C VAL A 1 11.68 20.82 -6.66
N TRP A 2 12.01 19.61 -6.14
CA TRP A 2 12.58 18.51 -6.93
C TRP A 2 11.64 18.02 -8.04
N ALA A 3 10.38 17.78 -7.73
CA ALA A 3 9.37 17.34 -8.70
C ALA A 3 9.18 18.32 -9.88
N LYS A 4 9.25 19.63 -9.61
CA LYS A 4 9.17 20.66 -10.66
C LYS A 4 10.35 20.63 -11.64
N ALA A 5 11.51 20.19 -11.17
CA ALA A 5 12.72 20.08 -11.98
C ALA A 5 12.80 18.77 -12.78
N HIS A 6 11.98 17.77 -12.45
CA HIS A 6 12.02 16.42 -13.02
C HIS A 6 10.65 15.96 -13.54
N LYS A 7 10.10 16.73 -14.49
CA LYS A 7 8.74 16.53 -15.05
C LYS A 7 8.51 15.14 -15.66
N ASP A 8 9.57 14.51 -16.14
CA ASP A 8 9.50 13.20 -16.80
C ASP A 8 9.66 12.03 -15.82
N CYS A 9 9.80 12.32 -14.52
CA CYS A 9 9.88 11.29 -13.48
C CYS A 9 8.50 10.90 -12.98
N ILE A 10 8.34 9.61 -12.71
CA ILE A 10 7.21 9.06 -11.98
C ILE A 10 7.58 9.02 -10.51
N PHE A 11 6.69 9.52 -9.66
CA PHE A 11 6.86 9.49 -8.21
C PHE A 11 5.87 8.52 -7.57
N ILE A 12 6.38 7.75 -6.61
CA ILE A 12 5.58 6.97 -5.67
C ILE A 12 6.04 7.39 -4.27
N PRO A 13 5.47 8.46 -3.71
CA PRO A 13 5.86 8.93 -2.38
C PRO A 13 5.36 8.00 -1.28
N MET A 14 6.10 7.95 -0.17
CA MET A 14 5.64 7.35 1.07
C MET A 14 4.73 8.33 1.84
N CYS A 15 3.66 7.81 2.41
CA CYS A 15 2.69 8.59 3.16
C CYS A 15 2.27 7.81 4.42
N GLY A 16 2.57 8.36 5.58
CA GLY A 16 2.17 7.80 6.88
C GLY A 16 0.96 8.48 7.50
N ASP A 17 0.47 9.60 6.91
CA ASP A 17 -0.61 10.41 7.46
C ASP A 17 -1.48 10.99 6.33
N PRO A 18 -2.83 10.86 6.39
CA PRO A 18 -3.75 11.48 5.45
C PRO A 18 -3.63 13.01 5.34
N ASP A 19 -3.13 13.69 6.35
CA ASP A 19 -2.87 15.15 6.32
C ASP A 19 -1.85 15.54 5.23
N MET A 20 -1.12 14.56 4.68
CA MET A 20 -0.24 14.77 3.53
C MET A 20 -0.95 14.80 2.18
N PHE A 21 -2.20 14.40 2.08
CA PHE A 21 -2.94 14.26 0.82
C PHE A 21 -3.01 15.54 -0.03
N PRO A 22 -3.21 16.75 0.53
CA PRO A 22 -3.13 17.97 -0.28
C PRO A 22 -1.79 18.14 -1.00
N LYS A 23 -0.68 17.71 -0.37
CA LYS A 23 0.65 17.73 -0.98
C LYS A 23 0.80 16.69 -2.09
N LEU A 24 0.10 15.55 -2.01
CA LEU A 24 0.06 14.57 -3.09
C LEU A 24 -0.60 15.16 -4.34
N LEU A 25 -1.69 15.89 -4.20
CA LEU A 25 -2.37 16.54 -5.31
C LEU A 25 -1.49 17.64 -5.93
N GLU A 26 -0.82 18.46 -5.12
CA GLU A 26 0.15 19.44 -5.60
C GLU A 26 1.30 18.76 -6.38
N LEU A 27 1.82 17.64 -5.86
CA LEU A 27 2.87 16.89 -6.53
C LEU A 27 2.42 16.37 -7.89
N ARG A 28 1.18 15.89 -7.99
CA ARG A 28 0.61 15.37 -9.24
C ARG A 28 0.50 16.42 -10.35
N GLU A 29 0.35 17.69 -10.01
CA GLU A 29 0.35 18.79 -10.99
C GLU A 29 1.71 18.97 -11.70
N HIS A 30 2.79 18.46 -11.09
CA HIS A 30 4.15 18.66 -11.56
C HIS A 30 4.86 17.39 -12.01
N ALA A 31 4.35 16.22 -11.65
CA ALA A 31 4.95 14.93 -11.96
C ALA A 31 3.90 13.82 -12.04
N GLY A 32 4.25 12.69 -12.63
CA GLY A 32 3.39 11.50 -12.60
C GLY A 32 3.27 10.95 -11.18
N LEU A 33 2.06 10.80 -10.68
CA LEU A 33 1.75 10.22 -9.37
C LEU A 33 0.76 9.06 -9.55
N PRO A 34 1.21 7.88 -9.99
CA PRO A 34 0.32 6.74 -10.23
C PRO A 34 -0.08 6.02 -8.96
N ALA A 35 0.71 6.13 -7.91
CA ALA A 35 0.53 5.44 -6.65
C ALA A 35 1.11 6.22 -5.47
N VAL A 36 0.71 5.84 -4.27
CA VAL A 36 1.31 6.23 -3.00
C VAL A 36 1.64 4.98 -2.20
N GLU A 37 2.79 4.95 -1.54
CA GLU A 37 3.14 3.94 -0.56
C GLU A 37 2.62 4.36 0.80
N ILE A 38 1.63 3.63 1.33
CA ILE A 38 1.15 3.86 2.69
C ILE A 38 1.92 2.99 3.68
N LEU A 39 2.16 3.52 4.88
CA LEU A 39 2.92 2.86 5.94
C LEU A 39 2.10 2.74 7.23
N PRO A 40 1.01 1.96 7.25
CA PRO A 40 0.26 1.76 8.47
C PRO A 40 1.00 0.83 9.43
N HIS A 41 1.15 1.24 10.69
CA HIS A 41 1.75 0.43 11.75
C HIS A 41 0.71 -0.33 12.57
N ALA A 42 -0.54 0.13 12.56
CA ALA A 42 -1.68 -0.49 13.24
C ALA A 42 -2.98 -0.33 12.41
N GLU A 43 -3.97 -1.18 12.71
CA GLU A 43 -5.25 -1.20 12.00
C GLU A 43 -6.11 0.05 12.25
N ASP A 44 -5.95 0.68 13.40
CA ASP A 44 -6.71 1.85 13.85
C ASP A 44 -6.07 3.19 13.42
N GLU A 45 -4.96 3.14 12.68
CA GLU A 45 -4.35 4.37 12.17
C GLU A 45 -5.19 5.01 11.04
N PRO A 46 -5.31 6.35 11.02
CA PRO A 46 -6.07 7.07 9.99
C PRO A 46 -5.64 6.73 8.56
N ILE A 47 -4.34 6.50 8.32
CA ILE A 47 -3.80 6.14 7.01
C ILE A 47 -4.32 4.77 6.52
N PHE A 48 -4.80 3.91 7.42
CA PHE A 48 -5.36 2.59 7.10
C PHE A 48 -6.89 2.56 7.16
N SER A 49 -7.55 3.71 7.31
CA SER A 49 -9.01 3.82 7.35
C SER A 49 -9.67 3.61 5.98
N ASP A 50 -10.94 3.20 5.95
CA ASP A 50 -11.71 3.07 4.71
C ASP A 50 -11.89 4.42 4.00
N GLU A 51 -11.89 5.52 4.75
CA GLU A 51 -11.93 6.87 4.22
C GLU A 51 -10.68 7.19 3.40
N THR A 52 -9.50 6.81 3.91
CA THR A 52 -8.23 6.95 3.20
C THR A 52 -8.25 6.18 1.87
N PHE A 53 -8.65 4.92 1.88
CA PHE A 53 -8.70 4.11 0.66
C PHE A 53 -9.70 4.65 -0.36
N ARG A 54 -10.88 5.09 0.10
CA ARG A 54 -11.89 5.72 -0.75
C ARG A 54 -11.37 7.01 -1.38
N TRP A 55 -10.72 7.87 -0.60
CA TRP A 55 -10.14 9.11 -1.10
C TRP A 55 -9.09 8.84 -2.19
N LEU A 56 -8.19 7.88 -1.99
CA LEU A 56 -7.17 7.51 -2.97
C LEU A 56 -7.79 6.95 -4.25
N GLU A 57 -8.82 6.12 -4.14
CA GLU A 57 -9.58 5.59 -5.28
C GLU A 57 -10.27 6.71 -6.08
N GLU A 58 -11.00 7.62 -5.41
CA GLU A 58 -11.66 8.77 -6.03
C GLU A 58 -10.69 9.67 -6.80
N HIS A 59 -9.44 9.76 -6.33
CA HIS A 59 -8.38 10.54 -7.00
C HIS A 59 -7.55 9.70 -7.98
N HIS A 60 -7.91 8.45 -8.24
CA HIS A 60 -7.20 7.54 -9.15
C HIS A 60 -5.70 7.35 -8.77
N ILE A 61 -5.39 7.30 -7.48
CA ILE A 61 -4.08 7.04 -6.94
C ILE A 61 -4.07 5.61 -6.39
N LYS A 62 -3.22 4.75 -6.96
CA LYS A 62 -3.08 3.37 -6.48
C LYS A 62 -2.43 3.32 -5.11
N VAL A 63 -2.79 2.32 -4.34
CA VAL A 63 -2.24 2.08 -3.02
C VAL A 63 -1.15 1.01 -3.10
N TRP A 64 0.06 1.38 -2.70
CA TRP A 64 1.16 0.48 -2.42
C TRP A 64 1.26 0.26 -0.91
N CYS A 65 1.39 -0.98 -0.47
CA CYS A 65 1.60 -1.32 0.92
C CYS A 65 2.66 -2.43 1.05
N ASN A 66 3.37 -2.41 2.17
CA ASN A 66 4.39 -3.41 2.49
C ASN A 66 3.80 -4.56 3.30
N SER A 67 4.02 -5.80 2.85
CA SER A 67 3.78 -7.02 3.65
C SER A 67 5.07 -7.65 4.16
N LEU A 68 6.20 -6.95 4.05
CA LEU A 68 7.49 -7.45 4.51
C LEU A 68 7.47 -7.77 6.00
N SER A 69 7.98 -8.95 6.36
CA SER A 69 8.15 -9.36 7.76
C SER A 69 9.52 -8.89 8.25
N LEU A 70 9.58 -7.63 8.69
CA LEU A 70 10.79 -7.02 9.20
C LEU A 70 10.99 -7.33 10.70
N ALA A 71 12.11 -6.84 11.28
CA ALA A 71 12.41 -7.06 12.68
C ALA A 71 11.26 -6.61 13.60
N ARG A 72 11.10 -7.25 14.75
CA ARG A 72 9.95 -7.16 15.70
C ARG A 72 9.38 -5.76 16.01
N ARG A 73 10.09 -4.68 15.68
CA ARG A 73 9.69 -3.29 15.97
C ARG A 73 9.27 -2.51 14.72
N LEU A 74 9.41 -3.11 13.53
CA LEU A 74 9.07 -2.46 12.28
C LEU A 74 7.85 -3.19 11.71
N VAL A 75 6.68 -2.64 11.97
CA VAL A 75 5.41 -3.12 11.42
C VAL A 75 5.02 -2.21 10.28
N TYR A 76 4.86 -2.78 9.11
CA TYR A 76 4.23 -2.16 7.96
C TYR A 76 3.02 -3.01 7.56
N GLY A 77 2.09 -2.45 6.84
CA GLY A 77 0.87 -3.17 6.46
C GLY A 77 -0.07 -3.51 7.62
N ALA A 78 -0.06 -2.69 8.71
CA ALA A 78 -0.94 -2.84 9.87
C ALA A 78 -0.84 -4.22 10.56
N GLY A 79 0.30 -4.90 10.44
CA GLY A 79 0.53 -6.25 10.98
C GLY A 79 0.01 -7.39 10.12
N TYR A 80 -0.37 -7.11 8.87
CA TYR A 80 -0.73 -8.11 7.86
C TYR A 80 0.48 -8.40 6.96
N ASP A 81 1.44 -9.16 7.50
CA ASP A 81 2.72 -9.43 6.88
C ASP A 81 2.82 -10.80 6.20
N ASP A 82 3.95 -11.03 5.51
CA ASP A 82 4.25 -12.27 4.80
C ASP A 82 4.25 -13.49 5.74
N LEU A 83 4.85 -13.37 6.93
CA LEU A 83 4.88 -14.49 7.89
C LEU A 83 3.50 -14.84 8.41
N LYS A 84 2.64 -13.85 8.64
CA LYS A 84 1.25 -14.09 9.02
C LYS A 84 0.51 -14.85 7.91
N SER A 85 0.71 -14.45 6.66
CA SER A 85 0.12 -15.08 5.49
C SER A 85 0.57 -16.52 5.28
N LEU A 86 1.88 -16.75 5.38
CA LEU A 86 2.46 -18.09 5.22
C LEU A 86 2.07 -19.03 6.35
N ARG A 87 1.97 -18.52 7.59
CA ARG A 87 1.70 -19.33 8.78
C ARG A 87 0.22 -19.65 8.97
N TYR A 88 -0.66 -18.71 8.67
CA TYR A 88 -2.09 -18.80 8.98
C TYR A 88 -3.00 -18.78 7.75
N GLY A 89 -2.41 -18.76 6.55
CA GLY A 89 -3.10 -18.66 5.26
C GLY A 89 -3.16 -17.24 4.70
N GLY A 90 -3.11 -17.13 3.37
CA GLY A 90 -3.08 -15.85 2.66
C GLY A 90 -4.24 -14.90 3.01
N ASP A 91 -5.42 -15.44 3.30
CA ASP A 91 -6.61 -14.64 3.71
C ASP A 91 -6.42 -13.92 5.05
N LYS A 92 -5.45 -14.35 5.88
CA LYS A 92 -5.16 -13.75 7.20
C LYS A 92 -4.08 -12.66 7.18
N GLY A 93 -3.42 -12.49 6.05
CA GLY A 93 -2.40 -11.48 5.83
C GLY A 93 -2.62 -10.75 4.53
N TRP A 94 -2.05 -11.23 3.42
CA TRP A 94 -2.15 -10.59 2.08
C TRP A 94 -3.59 -10.29 1.68
N GLY A 95 -4.52 -11.21 1.96
CA GLY A 95 -5.93 -11.07 1.62
C GLY A 95 -6.57 -9.86 2.27
N VAL A 96 -6.25 -9.59 3.52
CA VAL A 96 -6.78 -8.41 4.24
C VAL A 96 -6.32 -7.11 3.56
N LEU A 97 -5.04 -7.01 3.20
CA LEU A 97 -4.50 -5.85 2.49
C LEU A 97 -5.17 -5.65 1.13
N ILE A 98 -5.30 -6.74 0.36
CA ILE A 98 -5.89 -6.74 -0.98
C ILE A 98 -7.38 -6.37 -0.91
N ASP A 99 -8.13 -6.96 0.01
CA ASP A 99 -9.56 -6.70 0.18
C ASP A 99 -9.84 -5.27 0.68
N LYS A 100 -8.87 -4.69 1.39
CA LYS A 100 -8.90 -3.29 1.79
C LYS A 100 -8.71 -2.32 0.62
N GLY A 101 -8.06 -2.75 -0.47
CA GLY A 101 -7.84 -1.94 -1.67
C GLY A 101 -6.37 -1.71 -2.03
N VAL A 102 -5.45 -2.45 -1.44
CA VAL A 102 -4.03 -2.43 -1.84
C VAL A 102 -3.90 -3.06 -3.24
N GLN A 103 -3.34 -2.31 -4.20
CA GLN A 103 -3.13 -2.77 -5.58
C GLN A 103 -1.67 -3.10 -5.90
N ILE A 104 -0.73 -2.60 -5.11
CA ILE A 104 0.70 -2.89 -5.22
C ILE A 104 1.17 -3.40 -3.88
N LEU A 105 1.58 -4.67 -3.84
CA LEU A 105 2.04 -5.32 -2.61
C LEU A 105 3.54 -5.57 -2.69
N GLN A 106 4.30 -5.01 -1.76
CA GLN A 106 5.70 -5.33 -1.59
C GLN A 106 5.86 -6.53 -0.68
N THR A 107 6.50 -7.58 -1.16
CA THR A 107 6.64 -8.86 -0.47
C THR A 107 7.99 -9.51 -0.77
N ASP A 108 8.51 -10.28 0.18
CA ASP A 108 9.66 -11.17 -0.03
C ASP A 108 9.25 -12.52 -0.66
N TRP A 109 7.93 -12.77 -0.83
CA TRP A 109 7.35 -14.03 -1.29
C TRP A 109 6.47 -13.86 -2.54
N PRO A 110 6.98 -13.29 -3.64
CA PRO A 110 6.15 -12.94 -4.81
C PRO A 110 5.51 -14.15 -5.48
N HIS A 111 6.16 -15.32 -5.44
CA HIS A 111 5.61 -16.55 -6.01
C HIS A 111 4.39 -17.02 -5.23
N GLU A 112 4.47 -17.06 -3.91
CA GLU A 112 3.41 -17.47 -2.99
C GLU A 112 2.22 -16.52 -3.07
N VAL A 113 2.47 -15.21 -3.14
CA VAL A 113 1.42 -14.21 -3.38
C VAL A 113 0.75 -14.45 -4.73
N ALA A 114 1.50 -14.73 -5.79
CA ALA A 114 0.93 -15.02 -7.11
C ALA A 114 0.06 -16.29 -7.11
N CYS A 115 0.48 -17.34 -6.41
CA CYS A 115 -0.32 -18.55 -6.22
C CYS A 115 -1.61 -18.24 -5.45
N TYR A 116 -1.51 -17.54 -4.34
CA TYR A 116 -2.66 -17.10 -3.54
C TYR A 116 -3.66 -16.30 -4.36
N LEU A 117 -3.19 -15.34 -5.17
CA LEU A 117 -4.07 -14.52 -6.01
C LEU A 117 -4.80 -15.32 -7.08
N LYS A 118 -4.16 -16.34 -7.66
CA LYS A 118 -4.81 -17.27 -8.60
C LYS A 118 -5.92 -18.05 -7.92
N GLU A 119 -5.65 -18.60 -6.75
CA GLU A 119 -6.64 -19.35 -5.96
C GLU A 119 -7.81 -18.43 -5.53
N LYS A 120 -7.53 -17.21 -5.10
CA LYS A 120 -8.55 -16.22 -4.71
C LYS A 120 -9.47 -15.85 -5.87
N LYS A 121 -8.93 -15.72 -7.09
CA LYS A 121 -9.74 -15.44 -8.30
C LYS A 121 -10.61 -16.59 -8.75
N MET A 122 -10.28 -17.82 -8.38
CA MET A 122 -11.05 -19.02 -8.71
C MET A 122 -12.15 -19.33 -7.69
N ARG A 123 -12.14 -18.67 -6.54
CA ARG A 123 -13.16 -18.76 -5.51
C ARG A 123 -14.27 -17.79 -5.75
#